data_0ea8f31267dca9cde9d5cba4264d5f45
#
_entry.id   0ea8f31267dca9cde9d5cba4264d5f45
#
_cell.length_a   1.000
_cell.length_b   1.000
_cell.length_c   1.000
_cell.angle_alpha   90.00
_cell.angle_beta   90.00
_cell.angle_gamma   90.00
#
_symmetry.space_group_name_H-M   'P 1'
#
loop_
_entity.id
_entity.type
_entity.pdbx_description
1 polymer ?
#
loop_
_entity_poly.entity_id
_entity_poly.type
_entity_poly.pdbx_seq_one_letter_code
_entity_poly.pdbx_strand_id
1 'polypeptide(L)'
;MTLIVIGRLVASLVAAPLLYGMLCLPLGGWLMSSFPEHLNEWGGTHFWPLVGAFEVIQALVLLVCGAVVGWIGGSGRWRNICLTGATVDMLVIAIGVQQQFWEAMPVWHHWVFFLMIVVLMPLGAHLQSRITARAA
;
A
#
# COMPACT_ATOMS: atom_id res chain seq x y z
N MET A 1 11.80 27.23 5.22
CA MET A 1 11.79 25.87 5.81
C MET A 1 10.40 25.24 5.82
N THR A 2 9.37 25.95 6.20
CA THR A 2 7.98 25.46 6.33
C THR A 2 7.37 24.99 5.01
N LEU A 3 7.55 25.70 3.90
CA LEU A 3 7.01 25.34 2.58
C LEU A 3 7.55 24.02 2.02
N ILE A 4 8.84 23.74 2.22
CA ILE A 4 9.46 22.48 1.77
C ILE A 4 8.88 21.30 2.54
N VAL A 5 8.61 21.46 3.82
CA VAL A 5 8.05 20.42 4.68
C VAL A 5 6.60 20.12 4.29
N ILE A 6 5.80 21.17 4.10
CA ILE A 6 4.41 21.04 3.63
C ILE A 6 4.39 20.35 2.26
N GLY A 7 5.26 20.75 1.35
CA GLY A 7 5.38 20.12 0.04
C GLY A 7 5.71 18.63 0.10
N ARG A 8 6.64 18.22 0.99
CA ARG A 8 6.97 16.79 1.19
C ARG A 8 5.81 16.00 1.79
N LEU A 9 5.08 16.58 2.75
CA LEU A 9 3.92 15.93 3.33
C LEU A 9 2.83 15.73 2.28
N VAL A 10 2.46 16.77 1.55
CA VAL A 10 1.46 16.68 0.46
C VAL A 10 1.90 15.68 -0.61
N ALA A 11 3.17 15.72 -1.03
CA ALA A 11 3.69 14.76 -1.99
C ALA A 11 3.61 13.31 -1.47
N SER A 12 3.86 13.08 -0.18
CA SER A 12 3.76 11.74 0.43
C SER A 12 2.32 11.24 0.50
N LEU A 13 1.37 12.10 0.85
CA LEU A 13 -0.07 11.78 0.90
C LEU A 13 -0.62 11.44 -0.50
N VAL A 14 -0.14 12.09 -1.54
CA VAL A 14 -0.58 11.83 -2.92
C VAL A 14 0.16 10.63 -3.52
N ALA A 15 1.47 10.51 -3.30
CA ALA A 15 2.31 9.50 -3.94
C ALA A 15 1.94 8.06 -3.51
N ALA A 16 1.63 7.84 -2.22
CA ALA A 16 1.33 6.50 -1.73
C ALA A 16 0.06 5.90 -2.37
N PRO A 17 -1.11 6.55 -2.34
CA PRO A 17 -2.32 5.98 -2.95
C PRO A 17 -2.24 5.93 -4.48
N LEU A 18 -1.62 6.93 -5.13
CA LEU A 18 -1.42 6.88 -6.58
C LEU A 18 -0.54 5.70 -6.99
N LEU A 19 0.60 5.53 -6.35
CA LEU A 19 1.53 4.44 -6.66
C LEU A 19 0.89 3.08 -6.36
N TYR A 20 0.17 2.97 -5.24
CA TYR A 20 -0.58 1.76 -4.92
C TYR A 20 -1.60 1.44 -6.01
N GLY A 21 -2.43 2.40 -6.42
CA GLY A 21 -3.41 2.22 -7.48
C GLY A 21 -2.78 1.85 -8.82
N MET A 22 -1.71 2.56 -9.22
CA MET A 22 -1.01 2.30 -10.48
C MET A 22 -0.34 0.93 -10.57
N LEU A 23 0.09 0.35 -9.46
CA LEU A 23 0.74 -0.96 -9.44
C LEU A 23 -0.24 -2.08 -9.08
N CYS A 24 -1.04 -1.90 -8.03
CA CYS A 24 -1.90 -2.94 -7.50
C CYS A 24 -3.10 -3.23 -8.42
N LEU A 25 -3.73 -2.20 -9.00
CA LEU A 25 -4.91 -2.41 -9.86
C LEU A 25 -4.59 -3.21 -11.13
N PRO A 26 -3.54 -2.90 -11.92
CA PRO A 26 -3.20 -3.69 -13.09
C PRO A 26 -2.74 -5.11 -12.74
N LEU A 27 -1.90 -5.26 -11.72
CA LEU A 27 -1.37 -6.57 -11.32
C LEU A 27 -2.46 -7.45 -10.72
N GLY A 28 -3.30 -6.90 -9.84
CA GLY A 28 -4.44 -7.60 -9.27
C GLY A 28 -5.49 -7.93 -10.32
N GLY A 29 -5.81 -7.00 -11.20
CA GLY A 29 -6.74 -7.22 -12.32
C GLY A 29 -6.26 -8.32 -13.27
N TRP A 30 -4.98 -8.32 -13.62
CA TRP A 30 -4.38 -9.39 -14.41
C TRP A 30 -4.46 -10.74 -13.69
N LEU A 31 -4.11 -10.80 -12.42
CA LEU A 31 -4.19 -12.02 -11.62
C LEU A 31 -5.62 -12.56 -11.59
N MET A 32 -6.60 -11.72 -11.25
CA MET A 32 -8.01 -12.13 -11.17
C MET A 32 -8.55 -12.58 -12.53
N SER A 33 -8.25 -11.84 -13.62
CA SER A 33 -8.70 -12.20 -14.97
C SER A 33 -8.07 -13.48 -15.53
N SER A 34 -6.95 -13.93 -14.94
CA SER A 34 -6.30 -15.19 -15.31
C SER A 34 -7.02 -16.44 -14.77
N PHE A 35 -7.94 -16.26 -13.81
CA PHE A 35 -8.68 -17.35 -13.15
C PHE A 35 -10.17 -17.03 -13.03
N PRO A 36 -10.87 -16.78 -14.15
CA PRO A 36 -12.25 -16.31 -14.14
C PRO A 36 -13.23 -17.30 -13.48
N GLU A 37 -12.90 -18.59 -13.49
CA GLU A 37 -13.72 -19.66 -12.89
C GLU A 37 -13.78 -19.61 -11.36
N HIS A 38 -12.88 -18.85 -10.73
CA HIS A 38 -12.83 -18.66 -9.29
C HIS A 38 -13.41 -17.33 -8.81
N LEU A 39 -13.89 -16.49 -9.75
CA LEU A 39 -14.50 -15.21 -9.42
C LEU A 39 -15.96 -15.37 -9.02
N ASN A 40 -16.38 -14.61 -8.03
CA ASN A 40 -17.80 -14.48 -7.65
C ASN A 40 -18.49 -13.37 -8.47
N GLU A 41 -19.80 -13.22 -8.26
CA GLU A 41 -20.63 -12.22 -8.95
C GLU A 41 -20.19 -10.77 -8.72
N TRP A 42 -19.40 -10.50 -7.67
CA TRP A 42 -18.84 -9.20 -7.31
C TRP A 42 -17.45 -8.96 -7.91
N GLY A 43 -16.93 -9.89 -8.72
CA GLY A 43 -15.61 -9.82 -9.33
C GLY A 43 -14.44 -10.08 -8.37
N GLY A 44 -14.73 -10.48 -7.14
CA GLY A 44 -13.74 -10.93 -6.17
C GLY A 44 -13.68 -12.45 -6.08
N THR A 45 -13.00 -12.99 -5.09
CA THR A 45 -12.83 -14.43 -4.92
C THR A 45 -12.76 -14.86 -3.45
N HIS A 46 -13.28 -16.05 -3.16
CA HIS A 46 -13.09 -16.75 -1.89
C HIS A 46 -12.13 -17.95 -2.03
N PHE A 47 -11.55 -18.13 -3.21
CA PHE A 47 -10.55 -19.17 -3.46
C PHE A 47 -9.22 -18.75 -2.82
N TRP A 48 -8.90 -19.32 -1.66
CA TRP A 48 -7.82 -18.88 -0.80
C TRP A 48 -6.43 -18.80 -1.47
N PRO A 49 -6.02 -19.69 -2.43
CA PRO A 49 -4.73 -19.54 -3.11
C PRO A 49 -4.65 -18.25 -3.95
N LEU A 50 -5.77 -17.88 -4.59
CA LEU A 50 -5.84 -16.66 -5.40
C LEU A 50 -5.85 -15.41 -4.51
N VAL A 51 -6.57 -15.45 -3.38
CA VAL A 51 -6.52 -14.39 -2.36
C VAL A 51 -5.10 -14.25 -1.83
N GLY A 52 -4.43 -15.36 -1.48
CA GLY A 52 -3.05 -15.33 -1.00
C GLY A 52 -2.06 -14.76 -2.02
N ALA A 53 -2.21 -15.09 -3.30
CA ALA A 53 -1.37 -14.50 -4.36
C ALA A 53 -1.61 -12.98 -4.49
N PHE A 54 -2.86 -12.54 -4.34
CA PHE A 54 -3.20 -11.12 -4.34
C PHE A 54 -2.60 -10.39 -3.14
N GLU A 55 -2.62 -11.00 -1.94
CA GLU A 55 -1.96 -10.45 -0.75
C GLU A 55 -0.45 -10.27 -0.94
N VAL A 56 0.22 -11.21 -1.62
CA VAL A 56 1.65 -11.05 -1.93
C VAL A 56 1.89 -9.84 -2.84
N ILE A 57 1.06 -9.64 -3.87
CA ILE A 57 1.14 -8.46 -4.73
C ILE A 57 0.96 -7.18 -3.89
N GLN A 58 -0.07 -7.13 -3.06
CA GLN A 58 -0.34 -5.98 -2.19
C GLN A 58 0.83 -5.71 -1.23
N ALA A 59 1.40 -6.76 -0.63
CA ALA A 59 2.54 -6.63 0.27
C ALA A 59 3.76 -5.99 -0.42
N LEU A 60 4.11 -6.46 -1.60
CA LEU A 60 5.22 -5.92 -2.38
C LEU A 60 4.98 -4.45 -2.78
N VAL A 61 3.77 -4.13 -3.23
CA VAL A 61 3.39 -2.77 -3.59
C VAL A 61 3.45 -1.84 -2.37
N LEU A 62 2.96 -2.27 -1.20
CA LEU A 62 3.02 -1.48 0.04
C LEU A 62 4.46 -1.22 0.51
N LEU A 63 5.36 -2.19 0.35
CA LEU A 63 6.79 -1.98 0.63
C LEU A 63 7.38 -0.89 -0.29
N VAL A 64 7.04 -0.92 -1.58
CA VAL A 64 7.47 0.10 -2.54
C VAL A 64 6.88 1.47 -2.20
N CYS A 65 5.59 1.55 -1.86
CA CYS A 65 4.95 2.79 -1.42
C CYS A 65 5.68 3.37 -0.18
N GLY A 66 5.96 2.54 0.80
CA GLY A 66 6.69 2.95 2.00
C GLY A 66 8.09 3.44 1.70
N ALA A 67 8.82 2.78 0.80
CA ALA A 67 10.16 3.20 0.36
C ALA A 67 10.13 4.57 -0.32
N VAL A 68 9.17 4.80 -1.23
CA VAL A 68 8.99 6.09 -1.93
C VAL A 68 8.63 7.21 -0.95
N VAL A 69 7.69 6.96 -0.04
CA VAL A 69 7.32 7.92 1.02
C VAL A 69 8.52 8.23 1.93
N GLY A 70 9.29 7.21 2.30
CA GLY A 70 10.51 7.38 3.07
C GLY A 70 11.55 8.24 2.36
N TRP A 71 11.69 8.08 1.05
CA TRP A 71 12.57 8.90 0.22
C TRP A 71 12.09 10.36 0.11
N ILE A 72 10.80 10.59 -0.16
CA ILE A 72 10.19 11.93 -0.21
C ILE A 72 10.34 12.65 1.13
N GLY A 73 10.08 11.96 2.24
CA GLY A 73 10.18 12.49 3.60
C GLY A 73 11.59 12.90 4.00
N GLY A 74 12.62 12.33 3.36
CA GLY A 74 14.02 12.63 3.60
C GLY A 74 14.53 11.95 4.88
N SER A 75 15.02 12.71 5.87
CA SER A 75 15.62 12.18 7.08
C SER A 75 15.02 12.77 8.37
N GLY A 76 15.25 12.07 9.48
CA GLY A 76 14.89 12.54 10.81
C GLY A 76 13.38 12.64 11.06
N ARG A 77 12.96 13.63 11.85
CA ARG A 77 11.58 13.81 12.31
C ARG A 77 10.58 13.96 11.15
N TRP A 78 10.97 14.67 10.10
CA TRP A 78 10.08 14.96 8.97
C TRP A 78 9.73 13.70 8.17
N ARG A 79 10.69 12.80 8.02
CA ARG A 79 10.43 11.49 7.44
C ARG A 79 9.34 10.72 8.18
N ASN A 80 9.41 10.72 9.51
CA ASN A 80 8.42 10.03 10.34
C ASN A 80 7.04 10.68 10.21
N ILE A 81 6.96 12.02 10.14
CA ILE A 81 5.69 12.73 9.93
C ILE A 81 5.09 12.39 8.57
N CYS A 82 5.88 12.42 7.50
CA CYS A 82 5.41 12.06 6.15
C CYS A 82 4.95 10.60 6.10
N LEU A 83 5.71 9.70 6.69
CA LEU A 83 5.39 8.27 6.72
C LEU A 83 4.12 8.00 7.53
N THR A 84 3.99 8.58 8.72
CA THR A 84 2.78 8.43 9.54
C THR A 84 1.55 9.01 8.82
N GLY A 85 1.68 10.21 8.24
CA GLY A 85 0.62 10.83 7.47
C GLY A 85 0.16 9.96 6.30
N ALA A 86 1.10 9.48 5.48
CA ALA A 86 0.79 8.63 4.34
C ALA A 86 0.21 7.25 4.75
N THR A 87 0.67 6.67 5.87
CA THR A 87 0.11 5.42 6.40
C THR A 87 -1.33 5.60 6.86
N VAL A 88 -1.63 6.69 7.58
CA VAL A 88 -3.00 7.01 8.02
C VAL A 88 -3.90 7.29 6.81
N ASP A 89 -3.43 8.06 5.84
CA ASP A 89 -4.17 8.35 4.60
C ASP A 89 -4.51 7.06 3.83
N MET A 90 -3.53 6.17 3.66
CA MET A 90 -3.74 4.86 3.04
C MET A 90 -4.76 4.01 3.80
N LEU A 91 -4.77 4.04 5.14
CA LEU A 91 -5.77 3.34 5.94
C LEU A 91 -7.17 3.91 5.75
N VAL A 92 -7.32 5.22 5.72
CA VAL A 92 -8.62 5.89 5.50
C VAL A 92 -9.17 5.51 4.12
N ILE A 93 -8.35 5.59 3.07
CA ILE A 93 -8.73 5.18 1.72
C ILE A 93 -9.06 3.68 1.68
N ALA A 94 -8.23 2.85 2.30
CA ALA A 94 -8.42 1.40 2.34
C ALA A 94 -9.75 1.02 3.02
N ILE A 95 -10.11 1.65 4.13
CA ILE A 95 -11.40 1.42 4.81
C ILE A 95 -12.55 1.73 3.85
N GLY A 96 -12.52 2.89 3.18
CA GLY A 96 -13.56 3.27 2.22
C GLY A 96 -13.70 2.31 1.04
N VAL A 97 -12.57 1.86 0.48
CA VAL A 97 -12.56 0.89 -0.63
C VAL A 97 -13.02 -0.48 -0.15
N GLN A 98 -12.52 -0.98 0.97
CA GLN A 98 -12.87 -2.31 1.49
C GLN A 98 -14.35 -2.43 1.86
N GLN A 99 -14.99 -1.35 2.30
CA GLN A 99 -16.44 -1.34 2.55
C GLN A 99 -17.27 -1.63 1.29
N GLN A 100 -16.81 -1.18 0.12
CA GLN A 100 -17.48 -1.44 -1.16
C GLN A 100 -17.30 -2.87 -1.64
N PHE A 101 -16.21 -3.54 -1.26
CA PHE A 101 -15.85 -4.89 -1.68
C PHE A 101 -15.95 -5.92 -0.54
N TRP A 102 -16.69 -5.59 0.52
CA TRP A 102 -16.75 -6.44 1.71
C TRP A 102 -17.25 -7.87 1.41
N GLU A 103 -18.25 -7.98 0.54
CA GLU A 103 -18.81 -9.28 0.13
C GLU A 103 -18.00 -9.99 -0.97
N ALA A 104 -17.11 -9.24 -1.64
CA ALA A 104 -16.33 -9.78 -2.75
C ALA A 104 -15.15 -10.65 -2.30
N MET A 105 -14.64 -10.42 -1.10
CA MET A 105 -13.44 -11.06 -0.56
C MET A 105 -13.72 -11.65 0.84
N PRO A 106 -12.97 -12.65 1.29
CA PRO A 106 -13.15 -13.20 2.64
C PRO A 106 -12.79 -12.16 3.71
N VAL A 107 -13.49 -12.19 4.83
CA VAL A 107 -13.36 -11.21 5.92
C VAL A 107 -11.92 -11.09 6.43
N TRP A 108 -11.16 -12.19 6.50
CA TRP A 108 -9.77 -12.17 6.94
C TRP A 108 -8.85 -11.34 6.02
N HIS A 109 -9.14 -11.30 4.70
CA HIS A 109 -8.41 -10.49 3.73
C HIS A 109 -8.41 -9.01 4.12
N HIS A 110 -9.56 -8.46 4.51
CA HIS A 110 -9.67 -7.04 4.89
C HIS A 110 -8.80 -6.70 6.10
N TRP A 111 -8.79 -7.56 7.12
CA TRP A 111 -7.96 -7.36 8.31
C TRP A 111 -6.46 -7.51 8.03
N VAL A 112 -6.08 -8.51 7.23
CA VAL A 112 -4.70 -8.71 6.79
C VAL A 112 -4.22 -7.50 6.00
N PHE A 113 -5.04 -6.97 5.10
CA PHE A 113 -4.70 -5.80 4.31
C PHE A 113 -4.47 -4.55 5.18
N PHE A 114 -5.32 -4.27 6.15
CA PHE A 114 -5.11 -3.14 7.08
C PHE A 114 -3.83 -3.31 7.89
N LEU A 115 -3.56 -4.51 8.39
CA LEU A 115 -2.33 -4.81 9.11
C LEU A 115 -1.10 -4.63 8.23
N MET A 116 -1.16 -5.06 6.98
CA MET A 116 -0.07 -4.89 6.01
C MET A 116 0.26 -3.41 5.79
N ILE A 117 -0.72 -2.52 5.66
CA ILE A 117 -0.48 -1.07 5.52
C ILE A 117 0.34 -0.56 6.70
N VAL A 118 -0.07 -0.88 7.93
CA VAL A 118 0.58 -0.40 9.16
C VAL A 118 2.01 -0.93 9.31
N VAL A 119 2.27 -2.17 8.86
CA VAL A 119 3.56 -2.82 9.05
C VAL A 119 4.50 -2.58 7.85
N LEU A 120 4.00 -2.76 6.63
CA LEU A 120 4.87 -2.80 5.45
C LEU A 120 5.28 -1.42 4.95
N MET A 121 4.46 -0.39 5.12
CA MET A 121 4.88 0.97 4.75
C MET A 121 6.05 1.46 5.61
N PRO A 122 6.04 1.38 6.95
CA PRO A 122 7.22 1.69 7.75
C PRO A 122 8.43 0.81 7.44
N LEU A 123 8.21 -0.47 7.19
CA LEU A 123 9.28 -1.40 6.82
C LEU A 123 9.93 -1.01 5.48
N GLY A 124 9.16 -0.69 4.46
CA GLY A 124 9.64 -0.22 3.17
C GLY A 124 10.50 1.03 3.30
N ALA A 125 10.05 2.02 4.07
CA ALA A 125 10.80 3.22 4.36
C ALA A 125 12.11 2.91 5.11
N HIS A 126 12.09 1.98 6.05
CA HIS A 126 13.28 1.56 6.79
C HIS A 126 14.31 0.87 5.87
N LEU A 127 13.87 -0.05 5.03
CA LEU A 127 14.73 -0.74 4.06
C LEU A 127 15.38 0.26 3.10
N GLN A 128 14.60 1.21 2.57
CA GLN A 128 15.11 2.27 1.71
C GLN A 128 16.25 3.06 2.38
N SER A 129 16.09 3.45 3.66
CA SER A 129 17.13 4.20 4.36
C SER A 129 18.42 3.41 4.57
N ARG A 130 18.31 2.10 4.79
CA ARG A 130 19.50 1.23 4.92
C ARG A 130 20.25 1.08 3.60
N ILE A 131 19.51 0.96 2.48
CA ILE A 131 20.11 0.86 1.13
C ILE A 131 20.85 2.16 0.82
N THR A 132 20.22 3.31 1.04
CA THR A 132 20.84 4.62 0.78
C THR A 132 22.09 4.85 1.65
N ALA A 133 22.06 4.47 2.92
CA ALA A 133 23.21 4.60 3.82
C ALA A 133 24.40 3.70 3.44
N ARG A 134 24.17 2.61 2.71
CA ARG A 134 25.26 1.74 2.23
C ARG A 134 25.87 2.21 0.91
N ALA A 135 25.12 3.01 0.15
CA ALA A 135 25.56 3.53 -1.15
C ALA A 135 26.29 4.87 -1.06
N ALA A 136 26.27 5.52 0.10
CA ALA A 136 26.99 6.76 0.41
C ALA A 136 28.33 6.50 1.09
#